data_ef2d5f75071422b40c5aea8f22a0d6c6
#
_entry.id   ef2d5f75071422b40c5aea8f22a0d6c6
#
_cell.length_a   1.000
_cell.length_b   1.000
_cell.length_c   1.000
_cell.angle_alpha   90.00
_cell.angle_beta   90.00
_cell.angle_gamma   90.00
#
_symmetry.space_group_name_H-M   'P 1'
#
loop_
_entity.id
_entity.type
_entity.pdbx_description
1 polymer ?
#
loop_
_entity_poly.entity_id
_entity_poly.type
_entity_poly.pdbx_seq_one_letter_code
_entity_poly.pdbx_strand_id
1 'polypeptide(L)'
;MLLAMTIAWGAIGQEKRPRFEVASIKRSTGDGFPDVKPRRSGGRVTMHNIRVATAVIYAYNLAGGAMTTSYQLAGNLEMPDGWEEYDIDAIAPGLPSEGDVRLMFQVLLEERFHLKYRWESRKLALYDLTIAKRGPRLIPGDPNRKGTGHRRPAEPEPGVSRLAGSGSIEYLAGALSARLEAPVQNLTGLTGGWYDFDVPFARDSTVTTAANLVTAVEEELGLKLKRSEGPVQVLVVERLERPTGNWGREKKHRRGACAEESRAAGII
;
A
#
# COMPACT_ATOMS: atom_id res chain seq x y z
N MET A 1 25.50 -56.57 10.45
CA MET A 1 25.66 -55.75 9.25
C MET A 1 24.64 -54.66 9.29
N LEU A 2 25.01 -53.49 9.86
CA LEU A 2 24.14 -52.31 10.06
C LEU A 2 24.35 -51.37 8.85
N LEU A 3 23.29 -51.22 8.03
CA LEU A 3 23.26 -50.26 6.94
C LEU A 3 22.97 -48.87 7.52
N ALA A 4 23.93 -47.97 7.48
CA ALA A 4 23.74 -46.56 7.81
C ALA A 4 23.10 -45.84 6.59
N MET A 5 21.82 -45.45 6.75
CA MET A 5 21.08 -44.65 5.77
C MET A 5 21.41 -43.18 5.99
N THR A 6 22.33 -42.64 5.19
CA THR A 6 22.67 -41.21 5.15
C THR A 6 21.52 -40.48 4.44
N ILE A 7 20.72 -39.74 5.20
CA ILE A 7 19.73 -38.81 4.65
C ILE A 7 20.50 -37.56 4.19
N ALA A 8 20.67 -37.42 2.88
CA ALA A 8 21.17 -36.18 2.27
C ALA A 8 20.09 -35.11 2.40
N TRP A 9 20.30 -34.14 3.27
CA TRP A 9 19.50 -32.91 3.30
C TRP A 9 19.84 -32.12 2.04
N GLY A 10 18.98 -32.24 1.02
CA GLY A 10 19.04 -31.39 -0.15
C GLY A 10 18.90 -29.94 0.27
N ALA A 11 19.91 -29.13 -0.05
CA ALA A 11 19.82 -27.68 0.06
C ALA A 11 18.63 -27.20 -0.80
N ILE A 12 17.52 -26.85 -0.16
CA ILE A 12 16.43 -26.14 -0.81
C ILE A 12 17.03 -24.79 -1.22
N GLY A 13 17.27 -24.64 -2.52
CA GLY A 13 17.75 -23.39 -3.09
C GLY A 13 16.84 -22.27 -2.65
N GLN A 14 17.34 -21.29 -1.90
CA GLN A 14 16.61 -20.07 -1.58
C GLN A 14 16.23 -19.43 -2.91
N GLU A 15 14.96 -19.50 -3.26
CA GLU A 15 14.42 -18.80 -4.42
C GLU A 15 14.79 -17.33 -4.27
N LYS A 16 15.63 -16.83 -5.16
CA LYS A 16 16.17 -15.48 -5.09
C LYS A 16 15.00 -14.51 -5.26
N ARG A 17 14.59 -13.84 -4.18
CA ARG A 17 13.51 -12.85 -4.22
C ARG A 17 13.75 -11.85 -5.36
N PRO A 18 12.73 -11.48 -6.15
CA PRO A 18 12.87 -10.53 -7.24
C PRO A 18 13.38 -9.18 -6.71
N ARG A 19 14.24 -8.53 -7.50
CA ARG A 19 14.88 -7.25 -7.15
C ARG A 19 14.77 -6.30 -8.32
N PHE A 20 14.76 -5.00 -8.02
CA PHE A 20 15.01 -4.00 -9.05
C PHE A 20 16.46 -4.10 -9.53
N GLU A 21 16.68 -3.93 -10.84
CA GLU A 21 18.02 -3.84 -11.43
C GLU A 21 18.72 -2.57 -11.00
N VAL A 22 17.95 -1.47 -10.97
CA VAL A 22 18.40 -0.15 -10.54
C VAL A 22 17.27 0.50 -9.75
N ALA A 23 17.61 1.17 -8.67
CA ALA A 23 16.66 2.01 -7.92
C ALA A 23 17.32 3.30 -7.45
N SER A 24 16.70 4.42 -7.75
CA SER A 24 17.03 5.73 -7.25
C SER A 24 16.00 6.13 -6.19
N ILE A 25 16.49 6.56 -5.04
CA ILE A 25 15.66 7.10 -3.96
C ILE A 25 16.18 8.50 -3.68
N LYS A 26 15.30 9.49 -3.75
CA LYS A 26 15.64 10.89 -3.48
C LYS A 26 14.63 11.46 -2.51
N ARG A 27 15.05 12.42 -1.70
CA ARG A 27 14.09 13.23 -0.93
C ARG A 27 13.19 13.96 -1.91
N SER A 28 11.90 13.89 -1.70
CA SER A 28 10.96 14.65 -2.52
C SER A 28 11.03 16.13 -2.18
N THR A 29 10.96 16.95 -3.20
CA THR A 29 10.85 18.41 -3.08
C THR A 29 9.57 18.93 -3.74
N GLY A 30 8.68 17.99 -4.11
CA GLY A 30 7.48 18.29 -4.88
C GLY A 30 6.28 18.60 -4.00
N ASP A 31 5.44 19.52 -4.48
CA ASP A 31 4.19 19.91 -3.84
C ASP A 31 2.99 19.07 -4.36
N GLY A 32 3.26 17.95 -5.03
CA GLY A 32 2.26 17.10 -5.66
C GLY A 32 1.54 16.18 -4.68
N PHE A 33 0.38 15.63 -5.12
CA PHE A 33 -0.27 14.57 -4.35
C PHE A 33 0.60 13.31 -4.30
N PRO A 34 0.73 12.67 -3.13
CA PRO A 34 1.53 11.47 -2.99
C PRO A 34 0.92 10.29 -3.77
N ASP A 35 1.78 9.49 -4.38
CA ASP A 35 1.37 8.24 -5.00
C ASP A 35 1.03 7.21 -3.92
N VAL A 36 -0.15 6.60 -4.01
CA VAL A 36 -0.58 5.52 -3.11
C VAL A 36 -0.20 4.14 -3.62
N LYS A 37 0.12 4.05 -4.90
CA LYS A 37 0.57 2.84 -5.59
C LYS A 37 1.63 3.20 -6.61
N PRO A 38 2.58 2.30 -6.91
CA PRO A 38 3.55 2.52 -7.96
C PRO A 38 2.88 2.71 -9.32
N ARG A 39 3.36 3.68 -10.07
CA ARG A 39 3.08 3.81 -11.50
C ARG A 39 4.03 2.89 -12.26
N ARG A 40 3.52 2.19 -13.25
CA ARG A 40 4.29 1.24 -14.05
C ARG A 40 4.21 1.60 -15.52
N SER A 41 5.36 1.69 -16.18
CA SER A 41 5.46 1.90 -17.62
C SER A 41 6.59 1.02 -18.15
N GLY A 42 6.22 -0.07 -18.83
CA GLY A 42 7.18 -1.12 -19.14
C GLY A 42 7.81 -1.69 -17.87
N GLY A 43 9.13 -1.81 -17.84
CA GLY A 43 9.89 -2.20 -16.66
C GLY A 43 10.15 -1.07 -15.66
N ARG A 44 9.78 0.17 -15.98
CA ARG A 44 9.95 1.31 -15.05
C ARG A 44 8.84 1.36 -14.02
N VAL A 45 9.23 1.53 -12.76
CA VAL A 45 8.34 1.59 -11.60
C VAL A 45 8.66 2.84 -10.81
N THR A 46 7.69 3.74 -10.61
CA THR A 46 7.90 5.01 -9.91
C THR A 46 6.86 5.22 -8.82
N MET A 47 7.29 5.83 -7.73
CA MET A 47 6.41 6.40 -6.69
C MET A 47 6.94 7.79 -6.31
N HIS A 48 6.09 8.79 -6.33
CA HIS A 48 6.47 10.16 -6.03
C HIS A 48 5.79 10.67 -4.77
N ASN A 49 6.52 11.51 -4.05
CA ASN A 49 6.04 12.23 -2.87
C ASN A 49 5.45 11.31 -1.79
N ILE A 50 6.09 10.15 -1.56
CA ILE A 50 5.59 9.13 -0.64
C ILE A 50 6.33 9.14 0.69
N ARG A 51 5.60 8.89 1.76
CA ARG A 51 6.17 8.50 3.05
C ARG A 51 6.60 7.04 3.03
N VAL A 52 7.62 6.70 3.79
CA VAL A 52 8.10 5.30 3.86
C VAL A 52 6.99 4.35 4.32
N ALA A 53 6.12 4.80 5.22
CA ALA A 53 4.93 4.04 5.63
C ALA A 53 4.06 3.61 4.45
N THR A 54 3.86 4.48 3.45
CA THR A 54 3.10 4.17 2.23
C THR A 54 3.78 3.05 1.42
N ALA A 55 5.11 3.11 1.29
CA ALA A 55 5.87 2.06 0.63
C ALA A 55 5.78 0.72 1.38
N VAL A 56 5.82 0.73 2.72
CA VAL A 56 5.64 -0.47 3.55
C VAL A 56 4.23 -1.04 3.37
N ILE A 57 3.19 -0.21 3.47
CA ILE A 57 1.79 -0.63 3.28
C ILE A 57 1.62 -1.31 1.91
N TYR A 58 2.16 -0.70 0.86
CA TYR A 58 2.11 -1.29 -0.48
C TYR A 58 2.89 -2.60 -0.57
N ALA A 59 4.16 -2.62 -0.13
CA ALA A 59 5.07 -3.76 -0.26
C ALA A 59 4.55 -5.01 0.44
N TYR A 60 3.97 -4.84 1.63
CA TYR A 60 3.45 -5.95 2.44
C TYR A 60 1.94 -6.16 2.27
N ASN A 61 1.31 -5.47 1.32
CA ASN A 61 -0.13 -5.56 1.04
C ASN A 61 -1.00 -5.40 2.30
N LEU A 62 -0.63 -4.45 3.13
CA LEU A 62 -1.38 -4.21 4.37
C LEU A 62 -2.71 -3.56 4.03
N ALA A 63 -3.77 -4.07 4.66
CA ALA A 63 -5.08 -3.46 4.55
C ALA A 63 -5.15 -2.19 5.40
N GLY A 64 -6.01 -1.27 5.05
CA GLY A 64 -6.26 -0.08 5.84
C GLY A 64 -6.50 1.18 5.02
N GLY A 65 -6.84 2.23 5.73
CA GLY A 65 -7.40 3.47 5.23
C GLY A 65 -6.47 4.36 4.42
N ALA A 66 -6.46 5.63 4.74
CA ALA A 66 -5.78 6.65 3.98
C ALA A 66 -4.27 6.41 3.87
N MET A 67 -3.76 6.69 2.72
CA MET A 67 -2.40 6.70 2.13
C MET A 67 -1.19 6.38 3.04
N THR A 68 -1.24 6.68 4.34
CA THR A 68 -0.10 6.54 5.26
C THR A 68 -0.41 5.78 6.54
N THR A 69 -1.64 5.32 6.72
CA THR A 69 -2.08 4.62 7.93
C THR A 69 -2.65 3.26 7.60
N SER A 70 -2.35 2.28 8.43
CA SER A 70 -2.93 0.95 8.39
C SER A 70 -3.05 0.43 9.81
N TYR A 71 -4.19 -0.16 10.17
CA TYR A 71 -4.34 -0.87 11.44
C TYR A 71 -3.43 -2.11 11.53
N GLN A 72 -2.87 -2.55 10.40
CA GLN A 72 -1.89 -3.64 10.32
C GLN A 72 -0.44 -3.16 10.39
N LEU A 73 -0.19 -1.87 10.61
CA LEU A 73 1.13 -1.30 10.69
C LEU A 73 1.34 -0.64 12.04
N ALA A 74 2.39 -1.01 12.73
CA ALA A 74 2.74 -0.47 14.03
C ALA A 74 4.28 -0.34 14.18
N GLY A 75 4.70 0.31 15.26
CA GLY A 75 6.13 0.48 15.58
C GLY A 75 6.65 1.85 15.19
N ASN A 76 7.97 1.98 15.15
CA ASN A 76 8.62 3.25 14.86
C ASN A 76 8.75 3.46 13.34
N LEU A 77 7.85 4.28 12.80
CA LEU A 77 7.84 4.70 11.39
C LEU A 77 8.36 6.13 11.19
N GLU A 78 8.70 6.79 12.29
CA GLU A 78 9.23 8.15 12.24
C GLU A 78 10.69 8.11 11.84
N MET A 79 11.04 8.90 10.84
CA MET A 79 12.43 9.15 10.52
C MET A 79 13.05 10.09 11.56
N PRO A 80 14.35 9.97 11.87
CA PRO A 80 15.01 10.73 12.94
C PRO A 80 14.82 12.24 12.91
N ASP A 81 14.47 12.80 11.74
CA ASP A 81 14.27 14.26 11.55
C ASP A 81 12.88 14.63 11.05
N GLY A 82 11.88 13.81 11.36
CA GLY A 82 10.49 14.05 11.00
C GLY A 82 10.04 13.36 9.70
N TRP A 83 8.89 13.77 9.24
CA TRP A 83 8.21 13.19 8.08
C TRP A 83 8.90 13.59 6.79
N GLU A 84 9.79 12.73 6.29
CA GLU A 84 10.38 12.92 4.98
C GLU A 84 9.60 12.16 3.92
N GLU A 85 9.40 12.82 2.79
CA GLU A 85 8.79 12.24 1.61
C GLU A 85 9.88 11.93 0.58
N TYR A 86 9.67 10.85 -0.17
CA TYR A 86 10.66 10.33 -1.10
C TYR A 86 10.06 10.14 -2.49
N ASP A 87 10.90 10.34 -3.49
CA ASP A 87 10.67 9.89 -4.85
C ASP A 87 11.49 8.63 -5.10
N ILE A 88 10.82 7.56 -5.53
CA ILE A 88 11.44 6.29 -5.89
C ILE A 88 11.27 6.10 -7.39
N ASP A 89 12.38 5.88 -8.10
CA ASP A 89 12.42 5.56 -9.52
C ASP A 89 13.27 4.31 -9.71
N ALA A 90 12.67 3.24 -10.17
CA ALA A 90 13.30 1.94 -10.26
C ALA A 90 13.05 1.26 -11.60
N ILE A 91 13.97 0.39 -12.00
CA ILE A 91 13.87 -0.46 -13.18
C ILE A 91 13.78 -1.90 -12.73
N ALA A 92 12.73 -2.57 -13.11
CA ALA A 92 12.51 -3.99 -12.89
C ALA A 92 12.97 -4.81 -14.10
N PRO A 93 13.41 -6.06 -13.93
CA PRO A 93 13.68 -6.96 -15.04
C PRO A 93 12.38 -7.27 -15.79
N GLY A 94 12.34 -6.97 -17.08
CA GLY A 94 11.20 -7.25 -17.95
C GLY A 94 9.91 -6.53 -17.59
N LEU A 95 8.80 -7.27 -17.62
CA LEU A 95 7.46 -6.76 -17.28
C LEU A 95 6.98 -7.46 -15.99
N PRO A 96 7.25 -6.90 -14.80
CA PRO A 96 6.93 -7.56 -13.54
C PRO A 96 5.42 -7.59 -13.28
N SER A 97 4.95 -8.66 -12.67
CA SER A 97 3.60 -8.69 -12.09
C SER A 97 3.50 -7.73 -10.91
N GLU A 98 2.28 -7.43 -10.46
CA GLU A 98 2.10 -6.61 -9.24
C GLU A 98 2.70 -7.30 -8.01
N GLY A 99 2.59 -8.63 -7.92
CA GLY A 99 3.20 -9.43 -6.86
C GLY A 99 4.72 -9.30 -6.84
N ASP A 100 5.36 -9.38 -8.01
CA ASP A 100 6.81 -9.21 -8.12
C ASP A 100 7.24 -7.79 -7.69
N VAL A 101 6.50 -6.76 -8.12
CA VAL A 101 6.78 -5.37 -7.71
C VAL A 101 6.70 -5.22 -6.19
N ARG A 102 5.72 -5.83 -5.53
CA ARG A 102 5.63 -5.81 -4.05
C ARG A 102 6.85 -6.46 -3.42
N LEU A 103 7.27 -7.63 -3.89
CA LEU A 103 8.47 -8.31 -3.40
C LEU A 103 9.74 -7.49 -3.65
N MET A 104 9.85 -6.84 -4.82
CA MET A 104 10.97 -5.92 -5.11
C MET A 104 10.99 -4.73 -4.15
N PHE A 105 9.84 -4.17 -3.80
CA PHE A 105 9.75 -3.11 -2.78
C PHE A 105 10.13 -3.60 -1.39
N GLN A 106 9.76 -4.83 -0.99
CA GLN A 106 10.21 -5.41 0.28
C GLN A 106 11.73 -5.43 0.35
N VAL A 107 12.38 -5.97 -0.70
CA VAL A 107 13.86 -6.02 -0.78
C VAL A 107 14.45 -4.62 -0.76
N LEU A 108 13.88 -3.66 -1.50
CA LEU A 108 14.35 -2.28 -1.52
C LEU A 108 14.27 -1.63 -0.12
N LEU A 109 13.17 -1.84 0.60
CA LEU A 109 12.99 -1.32 1.96
C LEU A 109 14.00 -1.94 2.94
N GLU A 110 14.21 -3.25 2.85
CA GLU A 110 15.19 -3.96 3.70
C GLU A 110 16.63 -3.50 3.42
N GLU A 111 17.01 -3.34 2.15
CA GLU A 111 18.38 -2.99 1.76
C GLU A 111 18.71 -1.50 1.89
N ARG A 112 17.76 -0.63 1.54
CA ARG A 112 18.03 0.81 1.42
C ARG A 112 17.57 1.60 2.63
N PHE A 113 16.49 1.18 3.29
CA PHE A 113 15.98 1.79 4.51
C PHE A 113 16.30 0.98 5.77
N HIS A 114 17.04 -0.12 5.61
CA HIS A 114 17.40 -1.03 6.70
C HIS A 114 16.19 -1.48 7.52
N LEU A 115 15.04 -1.64 6.84
CA LEU A 115 13.80 -2.05 7.48
C LEU A 115 13.98 -3.39 8.21
N LYS A 116 13.73 -3.37 9.52
CA LYS A 116 13.56 -4.56 10.36
C LYS A 116 12.14 -4.58 10.89
N TYR A 117 11.52 -5.71 10.79
CA TYR A 117 10.14 -5.88 11.21
C TYR A 117 9.90 -7.30 11.73
N ARG A 118 8.80 -7.46 12.47
CA ARG A 118 8.24 -8.76 12.82
C ARG A 118 6.73 -8.73 12.62
N TRP A 119 6.17 -9.93 12.44
CA TRP A 119 4.72 -10.11 12.47
C TRP A 119 4.28 -10.42 13.90
N GLU A 120 3.20 -9.79 14.32
CA GLU A 120 2.59 -9.97 15.63
C GLU A 120 1.09 -10.18 15.47
N SER A 121 0.54 -11.21 16.09
CA SER A 121 -0.90 -11.40 16.14
C SER A 121 -1.47 -10.57 17.30
N ARG A 122 -2.30 -9.58 16.98
CA ARG A 122 -2.98 -8.73 17.97
C ARG A 122 -4.47 -8.95 17.92
N LYS A 123 -5.11 -8.99 19.08
CA LYS A 123 -6.56 -8.99 19.18
C LYS A 123 -7.03 -7.55 18.92
N LEU A 124 -7.69 -7.33 17.81
CA LEU A 124 -8.23 -6.03 17.41
C LEU A 124 -9.74 -6.09 17.26
N ALA A 125 -10.39 -4.94 17.44
CA ALA A 125 -11.78 -4.76 17.00
C ALA A 125 -11.84 -4.88 15.47
N LEU A 126 -12.79 -5.64 14.97
CA LEU A 126 -13.00 -5.90 13.55
C LEU A 126 -14.49 -5.97 13.21
N TYR A 127 -14.80 -6.13 11.94
CA TYR A 127 -16.16 -6.39 11.48
C TYR A 127 -16.23 -7.75 10.79
N ASP A 128 -17.23 -8.55 11.19
CA ASP A 128 -17.63 -9.75 10.47
C ASP A 128 -18.61 -9.37 9.36
N LEU A 129 -18.24 -9.63 8.12
CA LEU A 129 -19.12 -9.48 6.97
C LEU A 129 -19.87 -10.79 6.74
N THR A 130 -21.18 -10.78 6.92
CA THR A 130 -22.08 -11.93 6.79
C THR A 130 -23.22 -11.61 5.84
N ILE A 131 -24.00 -12.62 5.43
CA ILE A 131 -25.23 -12.40 4.68
C ILE A 131 -26.34 -11.90 5.63
N ALA A 132 -27.04 -10.82 5.23
CA ALA A 132 -28.17 -10.30 5.98
C ALA A 132 -29.39 -11.24 5.89
N LYS A 133 -30.36 -11.10 6.80
CA LYS A 133 -31.55 -11.98 6.88
C LYS A 133 -32.35 -12.09 5.57
N ARG A 134 -32.36 -11.03 4.75
CA ARG A 134 -33.07 -10.98 3.47
C ARG A 134 -32.28 -11.58 2.31
N GLY A 135 -31.09 -12.09 2.55
CA GLY A 135 -30.19 -12.60 1.53
C GLY A 135 -29.37 -11.50 0.83
N PRO A 136 -28.33 -11.92 0.08
CA PRO A 136 -27.46 -10.99 -0.65
C PRO A 136 -28.20 -10.38 -1.85
N ARG A 137 -27.91 -9.10 -2.12
CA ARG A 137 -28.41 -8.33 -3.29
C ARG A 137 -27.23 -7.89 -4.14
N LEU A 138 -26.30 -8.81 -4.36
CA LEU A 138 -25.09 -8.56 -5.13
C LEU A 138 -25.39 -8.66 -6.62
N ILE A 139 -24.92 -7.71 -7.41
CA ILE A 139 -25.06 -7.72 -8.87
C ILE A 139 -23.89 -8.47 -9.46
N PRO A 140 -24.11 -9.55 -10.24
CA PRO A 140 -23.02 -10.24 -10.92
C PRO A 140 -22.25 -9.28 -11.84
N GLY A 141 -20.94 -9.25 -11.71
CA GLY A 141 -20.02 -8.47 -12.52
C GLY A 141 -19.27 -9.33 -13.52
N ASP A 142 -18.52 -8.67 -14.40
CA ASP A 142 -17.66 -9.31 -15.39
C ASP A 142 -16.19 -9.17 -15.01
N PRO A 143 -15.47 -10.26 -14.69
CA PRO A 143 -14.06 -10.20 -14.33
C PRO A 143 -13.15 -9.73 -15.49
N ASN A 144 -13.63 -9.81 -16.74
CA ASN A 144 -12.89 -9.41 -17.92
C ASN A 144 -13.11 -7.92 -18.28
N ARG A 145 -14.07 -7.26 -17.62
CA ARG A 145 -14.34 -5.83 -17.86
C ARG A 145 -13.14 -4.98 -17.42
N LYS A 146 -12.52 -4.29 -18.36
CA LYS A 146 -11.49 -3.30 -18.07
C LYS A 146 -12.14 -2.01 -17.54
N GLY A 147 -11.83 -1.67 -16.29
CA GLY A 147 -12.31 -0.45 -15.61
C GLY A 147 -13.41 -0.73 -14.60
N THR A 148 -13.55 0.19 -13.67
CA THR A 148 -14.67 0.18 -12.71
C THR A 148 -15.93 0.54 -13.48
N GLY A 149 -16.82 -0.43 -13.68
CA GLY A 149 -18.07 -0.26 -14.43
C GLY A 149 -19.08 0.72 -13.81
N HIS A 150 -18.60 1.63 -12.96
CA HIS A 150 -19.44 2.57 -12.24
C HIS A 150 -19.69 3.80 -13.10
N ARG A 151 -20.95 3.99 -13.44
CA ARG A 151 -21.44 5.27 -13.91
C ARG A 151 -21.31 6.26 -12.76
N ARG A 152 -20.20 7.02 -12.77
CA ARG A 152 -20.04 8.12 -11.83
C ARG A 152 -21.28 9.01 -11.96
N PRO A 153 -22.00 9.32 -10.87
CA PRO A 153 -23.09 10.28 -10.94
C PRO A 153 -22.53 11.59 -11.50
N ALA A 154 -23.32 12.28 -12.31
CA ALA A 154 -22.91 13.51 -12.97
C ALA A 154 -22.46 14.58 -11.95
N GLU A 155 -23.09 14.59 -10.76
CA GLU A 155 -22.70 15.43 -9.64
C GLU A 155 -22.77 14.65 -8.33
N PRO A 156 -21.73 14.75 -7.45
CA PRO A 156 -21.81 14.14 -6.12
C PRO A 156 -22.78 14.93 -5.24
N GLU A 157 -23.72 14.25 -4.63
CA GLU A 157 -24.59 14.85 -3.62
C GLU A 157 -23.77 15.35 -2.43
N PRO A 158 -24.00 16.57 -1.93
CA PRO A 158 -23.31 17.10 -0.77
C PRO A 158 -23.43 16.15 0.44
N GLY A 159 -22.32 15.84 1.11
CA GLY A 159 -22.30 14.96 2.28
C GLY A 159 -22.42 13.47 1.98
N VAL A 160 -22.62 13.05 0.73
CA VAL A 160 -22.69 11.64 0.32
C VAL A 160 -21.35 11.19 -0.24
N SER A 161 -20.84 10.11 0.29
CA SER A 161 -19.72 9.33 -0.26
C SER A 161 -20.26 8.09 -0.95
N ARG A 162 -19.42 7.46 -1.78
CA ARG A 162 -19.77 6.20 -2.46
C ARG A 162 -18.66 5.19 -2.28
N LEU A 163 -19.05 3.95 -1.98
CA LEU A 163 -18.19 2.78 -2.07
C LEU A 163 -18.59 2.04 -3.35
N ALA A 164 -17.80 2.20 -4.39
CA ALA A 164 -18.09 1.64 -5.69
C ALA A 164 -16.90 0.81 -6.19
N GLY A 165 -17.15 -0.34 -6.80
CA GLY A 165 -16.13 -1.26 -7.29
C GLY A 165 -16.71 -2.42 -8.07
N SER A 166 -15.81 -3.20 -8.67
CA SER A 166 -16.09 -4.48 -9.32
C SER A 166 -15.02 -5.47 -8.87
N GLY A 167 -15.41 -6.60 -8.30
CA GLY A 167 -14.44 -7.55 -7.76
C GLY A 167 -15.07 -8.71 -7.01
N SER A 168 -14.20 -9.54 -6.42
CA SER A 168 -14.64 -10.62 -5.53
C SER A 168 -15.18 -10.07 -4.21
N ILE A 169 -15.76 -10.94 -3.40
CA ILE A 169 -16.23 -10.57 -2.07
C ILE A 169 -15.05 -10.16 -1.16
N GLU A 170 -13.88 -10.73 -1.35
CA GLU A 170 -12.65 -10.34 -0.64
C GLU A 170 -12.21 -8.93 -1.03
N TYR A 171 -12.36 -8.57 -2.31
CA TYR A 171 -12.11 -7.20 -2.76
C TYR A 171 -13.07 -6.20 -2.11
N LEU A 172 -14.36 -6.54 -2.01
CA LEU A 172 -15.34 -5.74 -1.29
C LEU A 172 -14.99 -5.61 0.20
N ALA A 173 -14.64 -6.73 0.86
CA ALA A 173 -14.22 -6.71 2.26
C ALA A 173 -12.97 -5.81 2.48
N GLY A 174 -12.00 -5.85 1.58
CA GLY A 174 -10.84 -4.95 1.60
C GLY A 174 -11.22 -3.48 1.40
N ALA A 175 -12.16 -3.20 0.49
CA ALA A 175 -12.66 -1.84 0.26
C ALA A 175 -13.44 -1.29 1.46
N LEU A 176 -14.25 -2.13 2.12
CA LEU A 176 -14.94 -1.80 3.37
C LEU A 176 -13.94 -1.56 4.50
N SER A 177 -12.92 -2.42 4.61
CA SER A 177 -11.86 -2.30 5.60
C SER A 177 -11.13 -0.95 5.50
N ALA A 178 -10.83 -0.52 4.28
CA ALA A 178 -10.21 0.77 4.03
C ALA A 178 -11.12 1.96 4.42
N ARG A 179 -12.42 1.82 4.31
CA ARG A 179 -13.38 2.89 4.66
C ARG A 179 -13.71 2.93 6.15
N LEU A 180 -13.70 1.77 6.80
CA LEU A 180 -13.99 1.63 8.24
C LEU A 180 -12.75 1.80 9.10
N GLU A 181 -11.56 1.87 8.48
CA GLU A 181 -10.25 1.89 9.15
C GLU A 181 -10.10 0.75 10.17
N ALA A 182 -10.76 -0.39 9.87
CA ALA A 182 -10.80 -1.56 10.72
C ALA A 182 -10.84 -2.84 9.85
N PRO A 183 -10.29 -3.96 10.34
CA PRO A 183 -10.36 -5.22 9.62
C PRO A 183 -11.79 -5.62 9.32
N VAL A 184 -12.04 -6.13 8.12
CA VAL A 184 -13.31 -6.75 7.75
C VAL A 184 -13.03 -8.19 7.35
N GLN A 185 -13.54 -9.12 8.14
CA GLN A 185 -13.42 -10.56 7.88
C GLN A 185 -14.59 -11.05 7.03
N ASN A 186 -14.31 -11.70 5.90
CA ASN A 186 -15.35 -12.29 5.07
C ASN A 186 -15.85 -13.61 5.70
N LEU A 187 -17.05 -13.61 6.23
CA LEU A 187 -17.76 -14.79 6.76
C LEU A 187 -19.06 -15.05 5.98
N THR A 188 -19.17 -14.54 4.75
CA THR A 188 -20.37 -14.72 3.92
C THR A 188 -20.50 -16.14 3.34
N GLY A 189 -19.38 -16.86 3.22
CA GLY A 189 -19.32 -18.15 2.51
C GLY A 189 -19.40 -18.02 0.99
N LEU A 190 -19.50 -16.80 0.44
CA LEU A 190 -19.51 -16.56 -1.00
C LEU A 190 -18.09 -16.72 -1.55
N THR A 191 -17.92 -17.64 -2.49
CA THR A 191 -16.63 -17.94 -3.13
C THR A 191 -16.76 -17.90 -4.65
N GLY A 192 -15.70 -17.47 -5.34
CA GLY A 192 -15.59 -17.53 -6.81
C GLY A 192 -16.51 -16.58 -7.59
N GLY A 193 -17.31 -15.75 -6.92
CA GLY A 193 -18.14 -14.74 -7.56
C GLY A 193 -17.38 -13.45 -7.87
N TRP A 194 -17.80 -12.75 -8.92
CA TRP A 194 -17.39 -11.42 -9.24
C TRP A 194 -18.62 -10.50 -9.23
N TYR A 195 -18.55 -9.37 -8.53
CA TYR A 195 -19.70 -8.54 -8.24
C TYR A 195 -19.43 -7.09 -8.54
N ASP A 196 -20.39 -6.41 -9.14
CA ASP A 196 -20.44 -4.95 -9.23
C ASP A 196 -21.17 -4.40 -8.00
N PHE A 197 -20.62 -3.39 -7.37
CA PHE A 197 -21.25 -2.74 -6.23
C PHE A 197 -21.07 -1.24 -6.29
N ASP A 198 -22.09 -0.53 -5.82
CA ASP A 198 -22.14 0.92 -5.72
C ASP A 198 -23.03 1.32 -4.55
N VAL A 199 -22.42 1.63 -3.43
CA VAL A 199 -23.08 1.89 -2.15
C VAL A 199 -22.91 3.37 -1.80
N PRO A 200 -23.94 4.20 -1.93
CA PRO A 200 -23.94 5.56 -1.41
C PRO A 200 -24.07 5.52 0.12
N PHE A 201 -23.33 6.37 0.82
CA PHE A 201 -23.42 6.47 2.27
C PHE A 201 -23.09 7.87 2.77
N ALA A 202 -23.63 8.24 3.93
CA ALA A 202 -23.32 9.51 4.57
C ALA A 202 -21.86 9.56 4.97
N ARG A 203 -21.16 10.62 4.58
CA ARG A 203 -19.83 10.95 5.11
C ARG A 203 -19.96 11.52 6.52
N ASP A 204 -20.98 12.35 6.72
CA ASP A 204 -21.33 12.96 7.98
C ASP A 204 -22.85 12.94 8.12
N SER A 205 -23.36 12.30 9.17
CA SER A 205 -24.79 12.16 9.43
C SER A 205 -25.49 13.47 9.75
N THR A 206 -24.76 14.55 9.98
CA THR A 206 -25.32 15.88 10.26
C THR A 206 -25.72 16.65 9.00
N VAL A 207 -25.22 16.25 7.84
CA VAL A 207 -25.35 16.98 6.58
C VAL A 207 -26.34 16.32 5.60
N THR A 208 -26.64 15.03 5.79
CA THR A 208 -27.48 14.25 4.88
C THR A 208 -28.36 13.24 5.60
N THR A 209 -29.47 12.87 4.98
CA THR A 209 -30.37 11.78 5.41
C THR A 209 -29.86 10.39 4.96
N ALA A 210 -28.78 10.33 4.18
CA ALA A 210 -28.22 9.05 3.74
C ALA A 210 -27.76 8.19 4.94
N ALA A 211 -27.93 6.88 4.81
CA ALA A 211 -27.50 5.92 5.83
C ALA A 211 -25.96 5.93 6.00
N ASN A 212 -25.47 5.64 7.20
CA ASN A 212 -24.05 5.40 7.39
C ASN A 212 -23.60 4.13 6.62
N LEU A 213 -22.29 3.97 6.40
CA LEU A 213 -21.76 2.88 5.57
C LEU A 213 -22.22 1.48 6.04
N VAL A 214 -22.28 1.22 7.36
CA VAL A 214 -22.69 -0.09 7.89
C VAL A 214 -24.15 -0.42 7.52
N THR A 215 -25.03 0.56 7.68
CA THR A 215 -26.44 0.43 7.32
C THR A 215 -26.62 0.35 5.81
N ALA A 216 -25.93 1.21 5.05
CA ALA A 216 -26.01 1.24 3.59
C ALA A 216 -25.56 -0.10 2.96
N VAL A 217 -24.53 -0.75 3.50
CA VAL A 217 -24.10 -2.10 3.05
C VAL A 217 -25.22 -3.14 3.25
N GLU A 218 -25.94 -3.08 4.39
CA GLU A 218 -27.07 -4.00 4.63
C GLU A 218 -28.25 -3.69 3.70
N GLU A 219 -28.56 -2.43 3.47
CA GLU A 219 -29.67 -1.99 2.62
C GLU A 219 -29.42 -2.21 1.14
N GLU A 220 -28.23 -1.94 0.65
CA GLU A 220 -27.90 -2.00 -0.78
C GLU A 220 -27.43 -3.37 -1.23
N LEU A 221 -26.56 -4.01 -0.43
CA LEU A 221 -25.92 -5.28 -0.83
C LEU A 221 -26.52 -6.52 -0.17
N GLY A 222 -27.41 -6.34 0.83
CA GLY A 222 -27.93 -7.45 1.61
C GLY A 222 -26.85 -8.18 2.40
N LEU A 223 -25.78 -7.49 2.73
CA LEU A 223 -24.67 -7.97 3.56
C LEU A 223 -24.65 -7.22 4.90
N LYS A 224 -24.29 -7.92 5.96
CA LYS A 224 -24.30 -7.36 7.31
C LYS A 224 -22.90 -7.28 7.89
N LEU A 225 -22.57 -6.09 8.38
CA LEU A 225 -21.36 -5.83 9.15
C LEU A 225 -21.68 -5.88 10.65
N LYS A 226 -21.08 -6.84 11.35
CA LYS A 226 -21.21 -7.00 12.80
C LYS A 226 -19.88 -6.72 13.47
N ARG A 227 -19.86 -5.86 14.47
CA ARG A 227 -18.65 -5.64 15.30
C ARG A 227 -18.30 -6.91 16.06
N SER A 228 -17.03 -7.30 16.01
CA SER A 228 -16.45 -8.41 16.75
C SER A 228 -15.00 -8.09 17.12
N GLU A 229 -14.30 -9.05 17.70
CA GLU A 229 -12.88 -8.95 18.00
C GLU A 229 -12.20 -10.25 17.57
N GLY A 230 -11.02 -10.13 17.02
CA GLY A 230 -10.28 -11.29 16.56
C GLY A 230 -8.80 -11.04 16.35
N PRO A 231 -8.04 -12.11 16.09
CA PRO A 231 -6.62 -12.00 15.81
C PRO A 231 -6.39 -11.37 14.43
N VAL A 232 -5.58 -10.32 14.41
CA VAL A 232 -5.15 -9.63 13.18
C VAL A 232 -3.64 -9.63 13.13
N GLN A 233 -3.08 -9.99 11.98
CA GLN A 233 -1.64 -9.90 11.75
C GLN A 233 -1.24 -8.45 11.58
N VAL A 234 -0.33 -7.98 12.44
CA VAL A 234 0.21 -6.62 12.43
C VAL A 234 1.70 -6.69 12.15
N LEU A 235 2.15 -5.95 11.14
CA LEU A 235 3.57 -5.73 10.88
C LEU A 235 4.09 -4.68 11.85
N VAL A 236 5.01 -5.06 12.72
CA VAL A 236 5.64 -4.17 13.69
C VAL A 236 7.02 -3.79 13.20
N VAL A 237 7.22 -2.52 12.89
CA VAL A 237 8.51 -1.98 12.48
C VAL A 237 9.39 -1.81 13.73
N GLU A 238 10.51 -2.50 13.75
CA GLU A 238 11.50 -2.47 14.84
C GLU A 238 12.60 -1.44 14.56
N ARG A 239 12.98 -1.33 13.28
CA ARG A 239 14.03 -0.41 12.83
C ARG A 239 13.70 0.09 11.43
N LEU A 240 13.90 1.37 11.23
CA LEU A 240 13.80 2.04 9.96
C LEU A 240 14.85 3.16 9.93
N GLU A 241 15.62 3.23 8.86
CA GLU A 241 16.69 4.21 8.71
C GLU A 241 16.49 5.01 7.43
N ARG A 242 17.16 6.15 7.36
CA ARG A 242 17.23 6.89 6.11
C ARG A 242 17.84 6.03 5.01
N PRO A 243 17.32 6.14 3.80
CA PRO A 243 17.87 5.36 2.70
C PRO A 243 19.34 5.75 2.51
N THR A 244 20.20 4.73 2.39
CA THR A 244 21.56 4.94 1.93
C THR A 244 21.46 5.50 0.51
N GLY A 245 21.72 6.81 0.37
CA GLY A 245 21.48 7.54 -0.86
C GLY A 245 22.28 6.99 -2.02
N ASN A 246 21.70 7.03 -3.20
CA ASN A 246 22.48 7.21 -4.42
C ASN A 246 23.01 8.67 -4.47
N TRP A 247 23.40 9.22 -3.34
CA TRP A 247 24.14 10.48 -3.24
C TRP A 247 25.57 10.29 -3.79
N GLY A 248 25.73 9.28 -4.65
CA GLY A 248 26.93 8.98 -5.34
C GLY A 248 27.37 10.16 -6.18
N ARG A 249 28.38 10.87 -5.68
CA ARG A 249 29.13 11.92 -6.34
C ARG A 249 28.28 13.15 -6.73
N GLU A 250 27.80 13.91 -5.75
CA GLU A 250 27.89 15.34 -5.92
C GLU A 250 29.31 15.62 -6.39
N LYS A 251 29.45 16.04 -7.66
CA LYS A 251 30.66 16.67 -8.16
C LYS A 251 30.94 17.77 -7.16
N LYS A 252 32.01 17.61 -6.35
CA LYS A 252 32.62 18.72 -5.66
C LYS A 252 32.84 19.79 -6.72
N HIS A 253 31.89 20.70 -6.84
CA HIS A 253 32.11 21.92 -7.58
C HIS A 253 33.29 22.57 -6.89
N ARG A 254 34.41 22.58 -7.58
CA ARG A 254 35.61 23.35 -7.29
C ARG A 254 35.20 24.80 -6.99
N ARG A 255 34.88 25.07 -5.76
CA ARG A 255 35.02 26.37 -5.19
C ARG A 255 36.51 26.51 -4.89
N GLY A 256 37.27 27.00 -5.83
CA GLY A 256 38.69 27.18 -5.63
C GLY A 256 39.45 27.44 -6.92
N ALA A 257 38.99 28.44 -7.70
CA ALA A 257 39.82 28.98 -8.78
C ALA A 257 39.26 30.35 -9.24
N CYS A 258 39.00 31.27 -8.33
CA CYS A 258 38.73 32.67 -8.68
C CYS A 258 39.16 33.63 -7.52
N ALA A 259 40.33 33.38 -6.91
CA ALA A 259 40.85 34.25 -5.87
C ALA A 259 42.34 34.55 -6.06
N GLU A 260 42.90 34.34 -7.26
CA GLU A 260 44.37 34.59 -7.44
C GLU A 260 44.73 35.40 -8.70
N GLU A 261 43.75 35.99 -9.38
CA GLU A 261 44.03 36.85 -10.53
C GLU A 261 43.74 38.35 -10.33
N SER A 262 43.56 38.81 -9.11
CA SER A 262 43.38 40.26 -8.82
C SER A 262 44.55 40.91 -8.04
N ARG A 263 45.76 40.33 -8.11
CA ARG A 263 46.96 40.92 -7.49
C ARG A 263 48.14 41.19 -8.40
N ALA A 264 47.91 41.23 -9.71
CA ALA A 264 48.98 41.55 -10.66
C ALA A 264 48.56 42.59 -11.70
N ALA A 265 47.97 43.73 -11.28
CA ALA A 265 47.86 44.93 -12.11
C ALA A 265 47.76 46.14 -11.21
N GLY A 266 48.85 46.48 -10.59
CA GLY A 266 49.05 47.70 -9.90
C GLY A 266 50.51 48.10 -9.97
N ILE A 267 50.87 48.81 -10.99
CA ILE A 267 52.00 49.74 -11.09
C ILE A 267 51.88 50.41 -12.47
N ILE A 268 51.45 51.59 -12.53
CA ILE A 268 51.98 52.94 -12.94
C ILE A 268 50.79 53.86 -12.95
#